data_af96e37cf4cd45fedf38a42eef1c0b75
#
_entry.id   af96e37cf4cd45fedf38a42eef1c0b75
#
_cell.length_a   1.000
_cell.length_b   1.000
_cell.length_c   1.000
_cell.angle_alpha   90.00
_cell.angle_beta   90.00
_cell.angle_gamma   90.00
#
_symmetry.space_group_name_H-M   'P 1'
#
loop_
_entity.id
_entity.type
_entity.pdbx_description
1 polymer ?
#
loop_
_entity_poly.entity_id
_entity_poly.type
_entity_poly.pdbx_seq_one_letter_code
_entity_poly.pdbx_strand_id
1 'polypeptide(L)'
;MAKVGFTPIVEPVKENLNGLKRAIDAVNTAGGNLILIVNPVNGQHSEDPVALTALMQDELNEHQNIAPGILLSEGMTVETIIALCNSYRERQITLIHSGFTDRTLADHLEREGMAIRHVFVGDNRLYRKHFKGEERILVLNGFEKRANRQHPEYEEFSDLHVTFEELGMDGFGDFLIVGADYSDGGGPAYSVAIHLTCIDPSKDDAMFIHHFKSIRYETPTDPAGKFAEALDNLAAEVNSEGTNILRTNAVQEFLSLRDSGHFPGLGYAKKLSMNHHIETLAAYFLARK
;
A
#
# COMPACT_ATOMS: atom_id res chain seq x y z
N MET A 1 -11.00 -9.14 0.94
CA MET A 1 -9.61 -8.82 1.33
C MET A 1 -9.12 -9.72 2.45
N ALA A 2 -9.65 -9.69 3.67
CA ALA A 2 -9.21 -10.56 4.76
C ALA A 2 -9.11 -12.07 4.40
N LYS A 3 -10.03 -12.58 3.58
CA LYS A 3 -10.06 -14.00 3.15
C LYS A 3 -8.90 -14.42 2.23
N VAL A 4 -8.17 -13.47 1.66
CA VAL A 4 -7.03 -13.73 0.73
C VAL A 4 -5.68 -13.40 1.35
N GLY A 5 -5.63 -13.07 2.65
CA GLY A 5 -4.39 -12.80 3.37
C GLY A 5 -3.83 -11.39 3.16
N PHE A 6 -4.62 -10.44 2.64
CA PHE A 6 -4.20 -9.04 2.54
C PHE A 6 -4.09 -8.42 3.94
N THR A 7 -2.91 -7.91 4.28
CA THR A 7 -2.62 -7.23 5.55
C THR A 7 -2.09 -5.82 5.26
N PRO A 8 -2.85 -4.75 5.52
CA PRO A 8 -2.36 -3.39 5.34
C PRO A 8 -1.26 -3.07 6.36
N ILE A 9 -0.24 -2.33 5.91
CA ILE A 9 0.76 -1.68 6.76
C ILE A 9 0.41 -0.20 6.75
N VAL A 10 0.16 0.36 7.94
CA VAL A 10 -0.31 1.75 8.08
C VAL A 10 0.67 2.56 8.90
N GLU A 11 1.15 3.66 8.32
CA GLU A 11 1.90 4.70 9.01
C GLU A 11 0.96 5.84 9.42
N PRO A 12 0.80 6.13 10.72
CA PRO A 12 -0.03 7.23 11.22
C PRO A 12 0.67 8.57 10.96
N VAL A 13 0.17 9.35 10.01
CA VAL A 13 0.80 10.61 9.59
C VAL A 13 0.03 11.86 10.00
N LYS A 14 -1.26 11.73 10.36
CA LYS A 14 -2.12 12.86 10.73
C LYS A 14 -2.30 12.93 12.25
N GLU A 15 -2.23 14.13 12.81
CA GLU A 15 -2.47 14.39 14.24
C GLU A 15 -3.82 13.84 14.71
N ASN A 16 -4.87 14.03 13.91
CA ASN A 16 -6.19 13.49 14.20
C ASN A 16 -6.27 11.99 13.86
N LEU A 17 -6.26 11.16 14.90
CA LEU A 17 -6.29 9.69 14.81
C LEU A 17 -7.69 9.10 14.56
N ASN A 18 -8.77 9.90 14.44
CA ASN A 18 -10.13 9.38 14.21
C ASN A 18 -10.25 8.58 12.90
N GLY A 19 -9.48 8.95 11.87
CA GLY A 19 -9.41 8.19 10.62
C GLY A 19 -8.78 6.81 10.81
N LEU A 20 -7.71 6.75 11.60
CA LEU A 20 -7.02 5.51 11.95
C LEU A 20 -7.93 4.59 12.77
N LYS A 21 -8.59 5.10 13.83
CA LYS A 21 -9.54 4.33 14.64
C LYS A 21 -10.62 3.67 13.77
N ARG A 22 -11.24 4.44 12.89
CA ARG A 22 -12.24 3.88 11.94
C ARG A 22 -11.66 2.80 11.01
N ALA A 23 -10.39 2.93 10.60
CA ALA A 23 -9.74 1.91 9.78
C ALA A 23 -9.48 0.63 10.60
N ILE A 24 -9.05 0.76 11.84
CA ILE A 24 -8.88 -0.34 12.81
C ILE A 24 -10.21 -1.07 13.01
N ASP A 25 -11.28 -0.34 13.33
CA ASP A 25 -12.64 -0.89 13.52
C ASP A 25 -13.12 -1.65 12.27
N ALA A 26 -12.86 -1.10 11.08
CA ALA A 26 -13.25 -1.74 9.83
C ALA A 26 -12.47 -3.04 9.57
N VAL A 27 -11.18 -3.06 9.88
CA VAL A 27 -10.33 -4.27 9.77
C VAL A 27 -10.79 -5.34 10.77
N ASN A 28 -11.04 -4.95 12.03
CA ASN A 28 -11.53 -5.84 13.08
C ASN A 28 -12.90 -6.45 12.71
N THR A 29 -13.83 -5.62 12.25
CA THR A 29 -15.16 -6.05 11.80
C THR A 29 -15.09 -7.05 10.64
N ALA A 30 -14.12 -6.87 9.74
CA ALA A 30 -13.88 -7.76 8.61
C ALA A 30 -13.09 -9.03 8.97
N GLY A 31 -12.64 -9.19 10.22
CA GLY A 31 -11.77 -10.29 10.65
C GLY A 31 -10.41 -10.30 9.95
N GLY A 32 -9.92 -9.11 9.58
CA GLY A 32 -8.62 -8.92 8.92
C GLY A 32 -7.48 -8.69 9.90
N ASN A 33 -6.25 -8.62 9.39
CA ASN A 33 -5.06 -8.23 10.14
C ASN A 33 -4.60 -6.83 9.73
N LEU A 34 -3.89 -6.16 10.63
CA LEU A 34 -3.30 -4.83 10.41
C LEU A 34 -1.90 -4.78 11.03
N ILE A 35 -0.95 -4.22 10.32
CA ILE A 35 0.35 -3.83 10.87
C ILE A 35 0.32 -2.30 11.03
N LEU A 36 0.49 -1.84 12.28
CA LEU A 36 0.45 -0.43 12.63
C LEU A 36 1.84 0.04 13.05
N ILE A 37 2.42 1.00 12.29
CA ILE A 37 3.76 1.53 12.56
C ILE A 37 3.73 2.33 13.88
N VAL A 38 4.57 1.92 14.83
CA VAL A 38 4.65 2.51 16.18
C VAL A 38 5.63 3.69 16.27
N ASN A 39 6.56 3.79 15.32
CA ASN A 39 7.58 4.84 15.23
C ASN A 39 7.55 5.50 13.84
N PRO A 40 6.46 6.22 13.49
CA PRO A 40 6.34 6.85 12.19
C PRO A 40 7.48 7.84 11.94
N VAL A 41 7.92 7.93 10.69
CA VAL A 41 8.96 8.90 10.27
C VAL A 41 8.35 10.07 9.50
N ASN A 42 7.08 9.95 9.08
CA ASN A 42 6.34 10.98 8.37
C ASN A 42 5.22 11.57 9.23
N GLY A 43 4.85 12.81 8.95
CA GLY A 43 3.71 13.49 9.56
C GLY A 43 3.98 13.95 11.00
N GLN A 44 2.91 14.30 11.70
CA GLN A 44 2.99 15.00 12.99
C GLN A 44 3.42 14.10 14.14
N HIS A 45 3.13 12.79 14.08
CA HIS A 45 3.51 11.84 15.13
C HIS A 45 5.00 11.44 15.08
N SER A 46 5.76 11.85 14.07
CA SER A 46 7.22 11.70 14.05
C SER A 46 7.91 12.61 15.07
N GLU A 47 7.29 13.75 15.39
CA GLU A 47 7.81 14.75 16.34
C GLU A 47 7.21 14.58 17.75
N ASP A 48 5.91 14.22 17.84
CA ASP A 48 5.19 13.97 19.10
C ASP A 48 4.42 12.64 19.06
N PRO A 49 5.02 11.54 19.53
CA PRO A 49 4.38 10.22 19.49
C PRO A 49 3.41 9.93 20.66
N VAL A 50 3.23 10.84 21.64
CA VAL A 50 2.50 10.56 22.87
C VAL A 50 1.07 10.05 22.61
N ALA A 51 0.30 10.76 21.79
CA ALA A 51 -1.08 10.38 21.48
C ALA A 51 -1.14 9.05 20.71
N LEU A 52 -0.19 8.80 19.83
CA LEU A 52 -0.08 7.54 19.08
C LEU A 52 0.29 6.40 20.03
N THR A 53 1.25 6.60 20.92
CA THR A 53 1.67 5.57 21.89
C THR A 53 0.51 5.15 22.78
N ALA A 54 -0.29 6.09 23.28
CA ALA A 54 -1.49 5.78 24.06
C ALA A 54 -2.51 4.97 23.27
N LEU A 55 -2.84 5.40 22.04
CA LEU A 55 -3.72 4.66 21.15
C LEU A 55 -3.20 3.24 20.88
N MET A 56 -1.90 3.11 20.61
CA MET A 56 -1.29 1.81 20.35
C MET A 56 -1.40 0.86 21.53
N GLN A 57 -1.22 1.34 22.75
CA GLN A 57 -1.38 0.52 23.95
C GLN A 57 -2.81 0.01 24.09
N ASP A 58 -3.80 0.88 23.88
CA ASP A 58 -5.22 0.52 23.96
C ASP A 58 -5.57 -0.51 22.88
N GLU A 59 -5.29 -0.21 21.62
CA GLU A 59 -5.65 -1.06 20.47
C GLU A 59 -4.93 -2.41 20.49
N LEU A 60 -3.64 -2.45 20.87
CA LEU A 60 -2.91 -3.70 20.99
C LEU A 60 -3.43 -4.57 22.15
N ASN A 61 -3.88 -3.97 23.25
CA ASN A 61 -4.45 -4.74 24.37
C ASN A 61 -5.80 -5.36 23.99
N GLU A 62 -6.62 -4.65 23.20
CA GLU A 62 -7.95 -5.10 22.84
C GLU A 62 -7.97 -6.05 21.64
N HIS A 63 -7.01 -5.93 20.70
CA HIS A 63 -7.04 -6.59 19.41
C HIS A 63 -5.77 -7.40 19.09
N GLN A 64 -5.90 -8.72 19.01
CA GLN A 64 -4.79 -9.63 18.69
C GLN A 64 -4.38 -9.61 17.21
N ASN A 65 -5.27 -9.17 16.33
CA ASN A 65 -5.06 -9.07 14.87
C ASN A 65 -4.35 -7.77 14.44
N ILE A 66 -4.01 -6.89 15.40
CA ILE A 66 -3.19 -5.70 15.13
C ILE A 66 -1.77 -5.98 15.61
N ALA A 67 -0.81 -5.97 14.69
CA ALA A 67 0.60 -6.17 14.98
C ALA A 67 1.38 -4.85 15.05
N PRO A 68 2.30 -4.66 15.99
CA PRO A 68 3.21 -3.52 15.98
C PRO A 68 4.19 -3.65 14.81
N GLY A 69 4.29 -2.58 14.00
CA GLY A 69 5.29 -2.41 12.96
C GLY A 69 6.38 -1.44 13.40
N ILE A 70 7.64 -1.84 13.36
CA ILE A 70 8.78 -0.97 13.64
C ILE A 70 9.44 -0.61 12.32
N LEU A 71 9.39 0.67 11.94
CA LEU A 71 9.98 1.18 10.71
C LEU A 71 11.47 1.44 10.94
N LEU A 72 12.31 0.67 10.26
CA LEU A 72 13.76 0.75 10.33
C LEU A 72 14.26 1.71 9.25
N SER A 73 14.49 2.97 9.65
CA SER A 73 14.99 4.02 8.75
C SER A 73 16.50 4.21 8.84
N GLU A 74 17.03 4.93 7.86
CA GLU A 74 18.44 5.38 7.87
C GLU A 74 18.74 6.19 9.16
N GLY A 75 19.87 5.93 9.78
CA GLY A 75 20.30 6.61 11.00
C GLY A 75 19.82 5.98 12.32
N MET A 76 18.93 5.00 12.31
CA MET A 76 18.63 4.23 13.52
C MET A 76 19.81 3.37 13.95
N THR A 77 19.92 3.09 15.26
CA THR A 77 20.93 2.15 15.79
C THR A 77 20.29 0.81 16.16
N VAL A 78 21.11 -0.24 16.20
CA VAL A 78 20.65 -1.58 16.61
C VAL A 78 20.08 -1.55 18.03
N GLU A 79 20.69 -0.79 18.94
CA GLU A 79 20.23 -0.65 20.34
C GLU A 79 18.83 -0.04 20.40
N THR A 80 18.56 1.00 19.62
CA THR A 80 17.23 1.64 19.55
C THR A 80 16.19 0.66 19.02
N ILE A 81 16.53 -0.12 17.97
CA ILE A 81 15.62 -1.11 17.39
C ILE A 81 15.31 -2.21 18.41
N ILE A 82 16.32 -2.76 19.09
CA ILE A 82 16.13 -3.79 20.11
C ILE A 82 15.30 -3.25 21.29
N ALA A 83 15.51 -2.00 21.71
CA ALA A 83 14.69 -1.38 22.76
C ALA A 83 13.21 -1.29 22.34
N LEU A 84 12.92 -0.88 21.11
CA LEU A 84 11.55 -0.88 20.55
C LEU A 84 10.97 -2.30 20.49
N CYS A 85 11.73 -3.28 20.01
CA CYS A 85 11.29 -4.68 20.00
C CYS A 85 10.92 -5.17 21.40
N ASN A 86 11.74 -4.85 22.41
CA ASN A 86 11.47 -5.25 23.78
C ASN A 86 10.19 -4.63 24.35
N SER A 87 9.80 -3.43 23.90
CA SER A 87 8.54 -2.79 24.30
C SER A 87 7.29 -3.54 23.84
N TYR A 88 7.42 -4.39 22.81
CA TYR A 88 6.32 -5.16 22.20
C TYR A 88 6.58 -6.68 22.19
N ARG A 89 7.46 -7.19 23.08
CA ARG A 89 7.95 -8.57 23.07
C ARG A 89 6.85 -9.63 23.18
N GLU A 90 5.72 -9.30 23.80
CA GLU A 90 4.57 -10.21 23.98
C GLU A 90 3.71 -10.36 22.70
N ARG A 91 4.10 -9.68 21.63
CA ARG A 91 3.36 -9.63 20.36
C ARG A 91 4.22 -10.09 19.20
N GLN A 92 3.60 -10.53 18.11
CA GLN A 92 4.32 -10.71 16.85
C GLN A 92 4.71 -9.35 16.29
N ILE A 93 6.01 -9.06 16.29
CA ILE A 93 6.57 -7.80 15.80
C ILE A 93 6.81 -7.91 14.29
N THR A 94 6.52 -6.82 13.57
CA THR A 94 6.90 -6.68 12.17
C THR A 94 8.02 -5.63 12.04
N LEU A 95 9.19 -6.02 11.57
CA LEU A 95 10.28 -5.09 11.23
C LEU A 95 10.16 -4.69 9.76
N ILE A 96 9.99 -3.40 9.50
CA ILE A 96 9.87 -2.83 8.16
C ILE A 96 11.20 -2.18 7.81
N HIS A 97 12.02 -2.87 7.03
CA HIS A 97 13.37 -2.46 6.66
C HIS A 97 13.31 -1.44 5.51
N SER A 98 13.37 -0.15 5.84
CA SER A 98 13.28 0.97 4.90
C SER A 98 14.46 1.93 5.09
N GLY A 99 15.59 1.63 4.43
CA GLY A 99 16.81 2.44 4.50
C GLY A 99 17.84 2.00 5.55
N PHE A 100 17.46 1.19 6.54
CA PHE A 100 18.41 0.60 7.50
C PHE A 100 19.27 -0.49 6.85
N THR A 101 20.58 -0.50 7.12
CA THR A 101 21.52 -1.38 6.42
C THR A 101 22.49 -2.15 7.31
N ASP A 102 22.44 -1.94 8.65
CA ASP A 102 23.34 -2.66 9.56
C ASP A 102 22.88 -4.10 9.76
N ARG A 103 23.64 -5.04 9.14
CA ARG A 103 23.36 -6.47 9.19
C ARG A 103 23.54 -7.12 10.57
N THR A 104 24.25 -6.46 11.49
CA THR A 104 24.47 -7.01 12.84
C THR A 104 23.16 -7.11 13.63
N LEU A 105 22.11 -6.40 13.22
CA LEU A 105 20.77 -6.56 13.75
C LEU A 105 20.29 -8.01 13.65
N ALA A 106 20.58 -8.71 12.55
CA ALA A 106 20.16 -10.11 12.37
C ALA A 106 20.71 -11.03 13.48
N ASP A 107 22.01 -10.87 13.82
CA ASP A 107 22.68 -11.65 14.87
C ASP A 107 22.10 -11.33 16.26
N HIS A 108 21.68 -10.06 16.49
CA HIS A 108 21.04 -9.64 17.74
C HIS A 108 19.65 -10.25 17.89
N LEU A 109 18.83 -10.24 16.85
CA LEU A 109 17.48 -10.80 16.85
C LEU A 109 17.49 -12.32 17.06
N GLU A 110 18.43 -13.03 16.41
CA GLU A 110 18.61 -14.48 16.57
C GLU A 110 18.95 -14.83 18.02
N ARG A 111 19.85 -14.07 18.65
CA ARG A 111 20.22 -14.28 20.09
C ARG A 111 19.06 -14.04 21.04
N GLU A 112 18.21 -13.06 20.76
CA GLU A 112 17.04 -12.74 21.60
C GLU A 112 15.87 -13.72 21.41
N GLY A 113 15.86 -14.53 20.35
CA GLY A 113 14.82 -15.52 20.08
C GLY A 113 13.44 -14.91 19.87
N MET A 114 13.35 -13.74 19.27
CA MET A 114 12.09 -13.02 19.02
C MET A 114 11.37 -13.55 17.79
N ALA A 115 10.04 -13.71 17.90
CA ALA A 115 9.18 -14.01 16.75
C ALA A 115 8.96 -12.75 15.93
N ILE A 116 9.66 -12.63 14.80
CA ILE A 116 9.67 -11.42 13.96
C ILE A 116 9.29 -11.75 12.53
N ARG A 117 8.35 -10.96 12.00
CA ARG A 117 8.09 -10.84 10.57
C ARG A 117 9.00 -9.76 9.98
N HIS A 118 9.61 -10.03 8.84
CA HIS A 118 10.47 -9.09 8.13
C HIS A 118 9.78 -8.59 6.85
N VAL A 119 9.62 -7.29 6.74
CA VAL A 119 9.15 -6.61 5.52
C VAL A 119 10.30 -5.78 4.96
N PHE A 120 10.79 -6.13 3.79
CA PHE A 120 11.90 -5.44 3.12
C PHE A 120 11.36 -4.49 2.07
N VAL A 121 11.59 -3.19 2.24
CA VAL A 121 11.23 -2.15 1.27
C VAL A 121 12.41 -1.94 0.32
N GLY A 122 12.18 -2.22 -0.96
CA GLY A 122 13.23 -2.15 -1.99
C GLY A 122 14.11 -3.42 -2.07
N ASP A 123 14.79 -3.56 -3.21
CA ASP A 123 15.58 -4.78 -3.52
C ASP A 123 16.99 -4.71 -2.94
N ASN A 124 17.14 -4.89 -1.63
CA ASN A 124 18.44 -4.97 -0.95
C ASN A 124 18.82 -6.42 -0.65
N ARG A 125 19.18 -7.21 -1.69
CA ARG A 125 19.49 -8.65 -1.60
C ARG A 125 20.64 -8.97 -0.65
N LEU A 126 21.70 -8.14 -0.65
CA LEU A 126 22.89 -8.36 0.18
C LEU A 126 22.60 -8.14 1.67
N TYR A 127 21.68 -7.26 1.99
CA TYR A 127 21.24 -7.00 3.35
C TYR A 127 20.23 -8.07 3.82
N ARG A 128 19.14 -8.27 3.07
CA ARG A 128 18.05 -9.16 3.48
C ARG A 128 18.46 -10.64 3.61
N LYS A 129 19.55 -11.09 2.95
CA LYS A 129 20.05 -12.46 3.08
C LYS A 129 20.50 -12.85 4.50
N HIS A 130 20.77 -11.87 5.36
CA HIS A 130 21.19 -12.10 6.75
C HIS A 130 20.00 -12.40 7.67
N PHE A 131 18.81 -11.97 7.30
CA PHE A 131 17.60 -12.18 8.08
C PHE A 131 16.98 -13.52 7.66
N LYS A 132 17.06 -14.47 8.57
CA LYS A 132 16.43 -15.79 8.44
C LYS A 132 15.17 -15.78 9.32
N GLY A 133 14.16 -16.53 8.97
CA GLY A 133 12.95 -16.63 9.77
C GLY A 133 11.74 -16.93 8.92
N GLU A 134 10.65 -17.12 9.58
CA GLU A 134 9.33 -17.30 9.02
C GLU A 134 8.79 -15.94 8.58
N GLU A 135 8.13 -15.83 7.46
CA GLU A 135 7.50 -14.62 6.93
C GLU A 135 8.47 -13.47 6.56
N ARG A 136 9.08 -13.63 5.42
CA ARG A 136 9.91 -12.62 4.75
C ARG A 136 9.13 -12.04 3.57
N ILE A 137 8.77 -10.79 3.67
CA ILE A 137 7.92 -10.07 2.70
C ILE A 137 8.77 -9.07 1.94
N LEU A 138 8.67 -9.05 0.62
CA LEU A 138 9.29 -8.02 -0.22
C LEU A 138 8.24 -7.00 -0.65
N VAL A 139 8.51 -5.72 -0.43
CA VAL A 139 7.67 -4.60 -0.87
C VAL A 139 8.44 -3.78 -1.90
N LEU A 140 7.91 -3.71 -3.11
CA LEU A 140 8.46 -2.87 -4.18
C LEU A 140 7.47 -1.80 -4.60
N ASN A 141 7.99 -0.69 -5.11
CA ASN A 141 7.16 0.37 -5.66
C ASN A 141 6.89 0.10 -7.14
N GLY A 142 5.66 -0.24 -7.47
CA GLY A 142 5.23 -0.41 -8.87
C GLY A 142 4.69 0.88 -9.48
N PHE A 143 4.34 1.89 -8.67
CA PHE A 143 3.76 3.13 -9.16
C PHE A 143 4.82 4.23 -9.28
N GLU A 144 5.12 4.64 -10.49
CA GLU A 144 6.08 5.71 -10.73
C GLU A 144 5.41 7.08 -10.58
N LYS A 145 5.90 7.89 -9.63
CA LYS A 145 5.36 9.20 -9.32
C LYS A 145 5.73 10.23 -10.38
N ARG A 146 4.73 10.68 -11.14
CA ARG A 146 4.84 11.69 -12.19
C ARG A 146 3.67 12.67 -12.11
N ALA A 147 3.78 13.81 -12.82
CA ALA A 147 2.59 14.61 -13.08
C ALA A 147 1.59 13.82 -13.95
N ASN A 148 0.28 13.89 -13.63
CA ASN A 148 -0.75 13.08 -14.29
C ASN A 148 -0.66 13.05 -15.82
N ARG A 149 -0.37 14.20 -16.46
CA ARG A 149 -0.22 14.31 -17.93
C ARG A 149 0.97 13.55 -18.51
N GLN A 150 1.99 13.22 -17.68
CA GLN A 150 3.25 12.60 -18.11
C GLN A 150 3.19 11.08 -18.06
N HIS A 151 2.19 10.49 -17.41
CA HIS A 151 1.99 9.05 -17.48
C HIS A 151 1.69 8.62 -18.93
N PRO A 152 2.24 7.51 -19.39
CA PRO A 152 1.78 6.87 -20.62
C PRO A 152 0.31 6.42 -20.46
N GLU A 153 -0.33 5.94 -21.49
CA GLU A 153 -1.70 5.39 -21.37
C GLU A 153 -1.69 4.03 -20.66
N TYR A 154 -0.63 3.27 -20.89
CA TYR A 154 -0.44 1.92 -20.38
C TYR A 154 1.04 1.66 -20.13
N GLU A 155 1.39 1.08 -18.99
CA GLU A 155 2.77 0.67 -18.66
C GLU A 155 2.78 -0.54 -17.73
N GLU A 156 3.91 -1.18 -17.62
CA GLU A 156 4.15 -2.24 -16.64
C GLU A 156 4.11 -1.65 -15.23
N PHE A 157 3.45 -2.37 -14.32
CA PHE A 157 3.38 -1.98 -12.92
C PHE A 157 4.32 -2.83 -12.06
N SER A 158 4.20 -4.16 -12.11
CA SER A 158 5.02 -5.09 -11.33
C SER A 158 4.76 -6.53 -11.74
N ASP A 159 5.80 -7.36 -11.64
CA ASP A 159 5.70 -8.82 -11.71
C ASP A 159 5.85 -9.51 -10.35
N LEU A 160 6.04 -8.72 -9.28
CA LEU A 160 6.41 -9.23 -7.95
C LEU A 160 5.41 -10.25 -7.40
N HIS A 161 4.11 -10.12 -7.67
CA HIS A 161 3.08 -11.03 -7.21
C HIS A 161 3.19 -12.45 -7.82
N VAL A 162 3.96 -12.63 -8.89
CA VAL A 162 4.27 -13.93 -9.51
C VAL A 162 5.71 -14.38 -9.25
N THR A 163 6.63 -13.46 -8.91
CA THR A 163 8.07 -13.75 -8.80
C THR A 163 8.62 -13.76 -7.37
N PHE A 164 7.84 -13.37 -6.35
CA PHE A 164 8.35 -13.23 -4.98
C PHE A 164 8.94 -14.51 -4.40
N GLU A 165 8.38 -15.68 -4.72
CA GLU A 165 8.89 -16.99 -4.24
C GLU A 165 10.28 -17.29 -4.83
N GLU A 166 10.51 -16.97 -6.12
CA GLU A 166 11.81 -17.11 -6.79
C GLU A 166 12.87 -16.19 -6.18
N LEU A 167 12.43 -15.06 -5.61
CA LEU A 167 13.29 -14.14 -4.86
C LEU A 167 13.55 -14.59 -3.41
N GLY A 168 13.06 -15.78 -3.03
CA GLY A 168 13.19 -16.37 -1.71
C GLY A 168 12.38 -15.65 -0.64
N MET A 169 11.20 -15.13 -1.01
CA MET A 169 10.27 -14.45 -0.11
C MET A 169 9.02 -15.29 0.10
N ASP A 170 8.39 -15.14 1.27
CA ASP A 170 7.17 -15.84 1.66
C ASP A 170 5.91 -15.04 1.28
N GLY A 171 6.10 -13.79 0.86
CA GLY A 171 5.04 -12.91 0.42
C GLY A 171 5.57 -11.63 -0.22
N PHE A 172 4.65 -10.85 -0.72
CA PHE A 172 4.95 -9.59 -1.40
C PHE A 172 4.01 -8.47 -0.97
N GLY A 173 4.35 -7.25 -1.32
CA GLY A 173 3.52 -6.06 -1.16
C GLY A 173 3.96 -4.94 -2.08
N ASP A 174 3.16 -3.90 -2.14
CA ASP A 174 3.44 -2.68 -2.88
C ASP A 174 2.84 -1.44 -2.18
N PHE A 175 2.99 -0.29 -2.81
CA PHE A 175 2.41 0.97 -2.35
C PHE A 175 1.13 1.33 -3.10
N LEU A 176 0.40 0.33 -3.60
CA LEU A 176 -0.81 0.49 -4.41
C LEU A 176 -0.53 1.44 -5.60
N ILE A 177 -1.53 2.22 -5.99
CA ILE A 177 -1.40 3.22 -7.07
C ILE A 177 -0.98 4.61 -6.54
N VAL A 178 -0.33 4.67 -5.39
CA VAL A 178 0.05 5.93 -4.74
C VAL A 178 1.56 6.17 -4.68
N GLY A 179 2.35 5.10 -4.79
CA GLY A 179 3.80 5.15 -4.70
C GLY A 179 4.33 5.25 -3.26
N ALA A 180 5.64 5.06 -3.12
CA ALA A 180 6.34 5.00 -1.83
C ALA A 180 6.48 6.38 -1.14
N ASP A 181 6.50 7.46 -1.90
CA ASP A 181 6.78 8.79 -1.35
C ASP A 181 5.55 9.40 -0.66
N TYR A 182 5.66 9.67 0.64
CA TYR A 182 4.67 10.44 1.35
C TYR A 182 4.61 11.89 0.85
N SER A 183 3.41 12.45 0.75
CA SER A 183 3.16 13.84 0.40
C SER A 183 1.93 14.35 1.13
N ASP A 184 2.07 15.45 1.86
CA ASP A 184 1.04 16.04 2.73
C ASP A 184 0.04 16.92 1.96
N GLY A 185 -0.33 16.57 0.77
CA GLY A 185 -1.35 17.29 0.00
C GLY A 185 -1.27 17.04 -1.50
N GLY A 186 -2.38 17.32 -2.17
CA GLY A 186 -2.45 17.33 -3.62
C GLY A 186 -2.11 18.72 -4.17
N GLY A 187 -1.31 18.77 -5.21
CA GLY A 187 -1.12 20.02 -5.98
C GLY A 187 -2.38 20.42 -6.77
N PRO A 188 -2.34 21.58 -7.45
CA PRO A 188 -3.45 22.02 -8.30
C PRO A 188 -3.74 20.99 -9.41
N ALA A 189 -5.03 20.69 -9.63
CA ALA A 189 -5.49 19.66 -10.56
C ALA A 189 -5.44 20.12 -12.03
N TYR A 190 -4.25 20.38 -12.56
CA TYR A 190 -4.08 20.70 -13.99
C TYR A 190 -4.58 19.56 -14.88
N SER A 191 -4.24 18.33 -14.56
CA SER A 191 -4.77 17.11 -15.19
C SER A 191 -5.32 16.17 -14.15
N VAL A 192 -6.46 15.55 -14.39
CA VAL A 192 -7.02 14.47 -13.59
C VAL A 192 -6.68 13.14 -14.27
N ALA A 193 -6.27 12.16 -13.49
CA ALA A 193 -6.04 10.80 -13.96
C ALA A 193 -6.69 9.79 -13.02
N ILE A 194 -7.27 8.73 -13.60
CA ILE A 194 -7.72 7.53 -12.92
C ILE A 194 -6.75 6.41 -13.28
N HIS A 195 -6.23 5.71 -12.28
CA HIS A 195 -5.24 4.65 -12.46
C HIS A 195 -5.88 3.31 -12.12
N LEU A 196 -5.91 2.37 -13.07
CA LEU A 196 -6.42 1.01 -12.85
C LEU A 196 -5.38 -0.01 -13.25
N THR A 197 -5.05 -0.91 -12.33
CA THR A 197 -4.16 -2.03 -12.61
C THR A 197 -4.91 -3.19 -13.25
N CYS A 198 -4.21 -3.97 -14.06
CA CYS A 198 -4.72 -5.22 -14.63
C CYS A 198 -3.61 -6.26 -14.67
N ILE A 199 -3.97 -7.53 -14.70
CA ILE A 199 -3.02 -8.64 -14.90
C ILE A 199 -3.18 -9.14 -16.32
N ASP A 200 -2.06 -9.26 -17.05
CA ASP A 200 -2.05 -9.67 -18.44
C ASP A 200 -1.59 -11.14 -18.58
N PRO A 201 -2.53 -12.09 -18.83
CA PRO A 201 -2.18 -13.49 -19.00
C PRO A 201 -1.27 -13.78 -20.19
N SER A 202 -1.24 -12.89 -21.17
CA SER A 202 -0.36 -13.04 -22.36
C SER A 202 1.09 -12.66 -22.08
N LYS A 203 1.35 -12.08 -20.89
CA LYS A 203 2.67 -11.62 -20.42
C LYS A 203 3.04 -12.25 -19.08
N ASP A 204 2.87 -13.56 -18.99
CA ASP A 204 3.19 -14.37 -17.80
C ASP A 204 2.51 -13.87 -16.52
N ASP A 205 1.29 -13.35 -16.65
CA ASP A 205 0.50 -12.75 -15.57
C ASP A 205 1.13 -11.50 -14.94
N ALA A 206 2.07 -10.84 -15.60
CA ALA A 206 2.59 -9.58 -15.10
C ALA A 206 1.48 -8.52 -14.94
N MET A 207 1.61 -7.66 -13.93
CA MET A 207 0.67 -6.58 -13.68
C MET A 207 1.05 -5.33 -14.46
N PHE A 208 0.07 -4.74 -15.11
CA PHE A 208 0.14 -3.48 -15.82
C PHE A 208 -0.80 -2.46 -15.21
N ILE A 209 -0.66 -1.20 -15.61
CA ILE A 209 -1.50 -0.10 -15.15
C ILE A 209 -1.93 0.76 -16.33
N HIS A 210 -3.24 1.05 -16.39
CA HIS A 210 -3.83 2.02 -17.28
C HIS A 210 -3.93 3.38 -16.59
N HIS A 211 -3.64 4.45 -17.32
CA HIS A 211 -3.74 5.82 -16.85
C HIS A 211 -4.76 6.59 -17.69
N PHE A 212 -6.01 6.64 -17.24
CA PHE A 212 -7.10 7.36 -17.89
C PHE A 212 -7.01 8.84 -17.53
N LYS A 213 -6.55 9.66 -18.47
CA LYS A 213 -6.24 11.08 -18.26
C LYS A 213 -7.31 11.98 -18.84
N SER A 214 -7.53 13.14 -18.19
CA SER A 214 -8.33 14.22 -18.79
C SER A 214 -7.66 14.75 -20.05
N ILE A 215 -8.49 15.20 -20.99
CA ILE A 215 -8.05 15.86 -22.23
C ILE A 215 -7.55 17.28 -21.90
N ARG A 216 -8.30 18.01 -21.06
CA ARG A 216 -7.95 19.38 -20.61
C ARG A 216 -6.92 19.35 -19.48
N TYR A 217 -5.90 20.18 -19.58
CA TYR A 217 -4.83 20.31 -18.58
C TYR A 217 -4.18 21.71 -18.50
N GLU A 218 -4.72 22.74 -19.19
CA GLU A 218 -4.12 24.06 -19.28
C GLU A 218 -4.29 24.87 -18.01
N THR A 219 -5.35 24.63 -17.25
CA THR A 219 -5.68 25.36 -16.02
C THR A 219 -6.02 24.37 -14.90
N PRO A 220 -5.90 24.75 -13.61
CA PRO A 220 -6.29 23.90 -12.49
C PRO A 220 -7.81 23.91 -12.22
N THR A 221 -8.59 24.63 -13.01
CA THR A 221 -10.04 24.78 -12.85
C THR A 221 -10.80 23.54 -13.31
N ASP A 222 -12.06 23.43 -12.92
CA ASP A 222 -13.00 22.38 -13.31
C ASP A 222 -12.49 20.93 -13.12
N PRO A 223 -12.12 20.54 -11.91
CA PRO A 223 -11.70 19.16 -11.66
C PRO A 223 -12.82 18.13 -11.92
N ALA A 224 -14.08 18.53 -11.79
CA ALA A 224 -15.23 17.67 -12.06
C ALA A 224 -15.36 17.31 -13.54
N GLY A 225 -15.27 18.31 -14.44
CA GLY A 225 -15.30 18.04 -15.88
C GLY A 225 -14.09 17.26 -16.36
N LYS A 226 -12.90 17.49 -15.79
CA LYS A 226 -11.70 16.68 -16.07
C LYS A 226 -11.83 15.25 -15.59
N PHE A 227 -12.46 15.03 -14.43
CA PHE A 227 -12.76 13.69 -13.95
C PHE A 227 -13.72 12.97 -14.92
N ALA A 228 -14.76 13.64 -15.41
CA ALA A 228 -15.69 13.07 -16.38
C ALA A 228 -14.98 12.64 -17.67
N GLU A 229 -14.05 13.45 -18.20
CA GLU A 229 -13.23 13.08 -19.37
C GLU A 229 -12.39 11.83 -19.13
N ALA A 230 -11.70 11.74 -17.98
CA ALA A 230 -10.92 10.58 -17.60
C ALA A 230 -11.81 9.34 -17.43
N LEU A 231 -13.01 9.51 -16.88
CA LEU A 231 -13.99 8.47 -16.63
C LEU A 231 -14.61 7.92 -17.93
N ASP A 232 -14.81 8.79 -18.95
CA ASP A 232 -15.26 8.35 -20.27
C ASP A 232 -14.21 7.45 -20.96
N ASN A 233 -12.91 7.79 -20.84
CA ASN A 233 -11.82 6.97 -21.35
C ASN A 233 -11.74 5.61 -20.62
N LEU A 234 -11.91 5.60 -19.30
CA LEU A 234 -11.99 4.39 -18.49
C LEU A 234 -13.17 3.50 -18.96
N ALA A 235 -14.35 4.07 -19.12
CA ALA A 235 -15.54 3.34 -19.51
C ALA A 235 -15.40 2.74 -20.95
N ALA A 236 -14.75 3.46 -21.84
CA ALA A 236 -14.45 2.97 -23.19
C ALA A 236 -13.54 1.74 -23.13
N GLU A 237 -12.45 1.78 -22.35
CA GLU A 237 -11.51 0.67 -22.19
C GLU A 237 -12.17 -0.55 -21.53
N VAL A 238 -12.87 -0.34 -20.39
CA VAL A 238 -13.54 -1.43 -19.66
C VAL A 238 -14.61 -2.14 -20.50
N ASN A 239 -15.17 -1.47 -21.51
CA ASN A 239 -16.18 -2.03 -22.41
C ASN A 239 -15.58 -2.52 -23.75
N SER A 240 -14.27 -2.37 -23.96
CA SER A 240 -13.60 -2.86 -25.16
C SER A 240 -13.49 -4.39 -25.17
N GLU A 241 -13.46 -4.98 -26.39
CA GLU A 241 -13.15 -6.39 -26.55
C GLU A 241 -11.68 -6.65 -26.22
N GLY A 242 -11.42 -7.64 -25.35
CA GLY A 242 -10.04 -8.05 -24.98
C GLY A 242 -9.40 -7.22 -23.89
N THR A 243 -10.14 -6.35 -23.19
CA THR A 243 -9.61 -5.65 -22.02
C THR A 243 -9.21 -6.64 -20.91
N ASN A 244 -8.05 -6.39 -20.29
CA ASN A 244 -7.59 -7.14 -19.12
C ASN A 244 -8.06 -6.51 -17.80
N ILE A 245 -8.80 -5.40 -17.83
CA ILE A 245 -9.32 -4.75 -16.63
C ILE A 245 -10.47 -5.56 -16.05
N LEU A 246 -10.25 -6.08 -14.84
CA LEU A 246 -11.28 -6.81 -14.12
C LEU A 246 -12.46 -5.90 -13.72
N ARG A 247 -13.70 -6.34 -13.92
CA ARG A 247 -14.89 -5.62 -13.45
C ARG A 247 -15.11 -5.81 -11.94
N THR A 248 -14.25 -5.16 -11.16
CA THR A 248 -14.33 -5.11 -9.70
C THR A 248 -15.50 -4.26 -9.22
N ASN A 249 -15.80 -4.30 -7.91
CA ASN A 249 -16.81 -3.40 -7.32
C ASN A 249 -16.40 -1.93 -7.52
N ALA A 250 -15.11 -1.62 -7.40
CA ALA A 250 -14.60 -0.27 -7.62
C ALA A 250 -14.82 0.19 -9.07
N VAL A 251 -14.61 -0.68 -10.07
CA VAL A 251 -14.91 -0.37 -11.48
C VAL A 251 -16.40 -0.16 -11.70
N GLN A 252 -17.26 -0.98 -11.11
CA GLN A 252 -18.71 -0.81 -11.21
C GLN A 252 -19.14 0.53 -10.61
N GLU A 253 -18.53 0.95 -9.51
CA GLU A 253 -18.79 2.25 -8.91
C GLU A 253 -18.33 3.40 -9.80
N PHE A 254 -17.15 3.31 -10.44
CA PHE A 254 -16.74 4.29 -11.47
C PHE A 254 -17.77 4.41 -12.59
N LEU A 255 -18.26 3.30 -13.13
CA LEU A 255 -19.30 3.31 -14.17
C LEU A 255 -20.61 3.96 -13.69
N SER A 256 -21.03 3.69 -12.45
CA SER A 256 -22.21 4.33 -11.83
C SER A 256 -22.02 5.84 -11.64
N LEU A 257 -20.82 6.28 -11.26
CA LEU A 257 -20.48 7.71 -11.17
C LEU A 257 -20.57 8.40 -12.54
N ARG A 258 -20.13 7.72 -13.59
CA ARG A 258 -20.26 8.18 -14.98
C ARG A 258 -21.73 8.35 -15.37
N ASP A 259 -22.53 7.33 -15.18
CA ASP A 259 -23.94 7.31 -15.58
C ASP A 259 -24.77 8.35 -14.84
N SER A 260 -24.42 8.64 -13.59
CA SER A 260 -25.08 9.69 -12.78
C SER A 260 -24.51 11.09 -13.00
N GLY A 261 -23.38 11.24 -13.69
CA GLY A 261 -22.67 12.51 -13.82
C GLY A 261 -22.15 13.05 -12.49
N HIS A 262 -21.96 12.20 -11.47
CA HIS A 262 -21.55 12.62 -10.13
C HIS A 262 -20.03 12.68 -9.97
N PHE A 263 -19.52 13.80 -9.45
CA PHE A 263 -18.12 13.94 -9.05
C PHE A 263 -17.94 13.79 -7.54
N PRO A 264 -17.37 12.67 -7.06
CA PRO A 264 -17.24 12.38 -5.62
C PRO A 264 -16.04 13.09 -4.96
N GLY A 265 -15.24 13.82 -5.74
CA GLY A 265 -13.96 14.38 -5.34
C GLY A 265 -12.76 13.47 -5.67
N LEU A 266 -11.60 14.10 -5.90
CA LEU A 266 -10.38 13.38 -6.34
C LEU A 266 -9.87 12.36 -5.30
N GLY A 267 -10.03 12.65 -4.01
CA GLY A 267 -9.64 11.71 -2.95
C GLY A 267 -10.45 10.42 -2.98
N TYR A 268 -11.74 10.50 -3.30
CA TYR A 268 -12.61 9.34 -3.43
C TYR A 268 -12.30 8.54 -4.70
N ALA A 269 -12.05 9.21 -5.82
CA ALA A 269 -11.60 8.56 -7.05
C ALA A 269 -10.30 7.78 -6.83
N LYS A 270 -9.33 8.38 -6.11
CA LYS A 270 -8.08 7.70 -5.72
C LYS A 270 -8.35 6.47 -4.85
N LYS A 271 -9.28 6.57 -3.88
CA LYS A 271 -9.69 5.42 -3.06
C LYS A 271 -10.26 4.29 -3.91
N LEU A 272 -11.09 4.59 -4.90
CA LEU A 272 -11.64 3.56 -5.81
C LEU A 272 -10.54 2.87 -6.61
N SER A 273 -9.56 3.62 -7.13
CA SER A 273 -8.41 3.04 -7.82
C SER A 273 -7.60 2.11 -6.91
N MET A 274 -7.36 2.49 -5.65
CA MET A 274 -6.71 1.62 -4.65
C MET A 274 -7.53 0.35 -4.37
N ASN A 275 -8.85 0.49 -4.21
CA ASN A 275 -9.74 -0.66 -4.02
C ASN A 275 -9.70 -1.60 -5.21
N HIS A 276 -9.73 -1.06 -6.43
CA HIS A 276 -9.61 -1.88 -7.65
C HIS A 276 -8.32 -2.70 -7.67
N HIS A 277 -7.18 -2.08 -7.35
CA HIS A 277 -5.90 -2.76 -7.27
C HIS A 277 -5.93 -3.96 -6.30
N ILE A 278 -6.43 -3.73 -5.08
CA ILE A 278 -6.56 -4.79 -4.07
C ILE A 278 -7.55 -5.88 -4.53
N GLU A 279 -8.68 -5.51 -5.12
CA GLU A 279 -9.69 -6.46 -5.62
C GLU A 279 -9.14 -7.29 -6.78
N THR A 280 -8.31 -6.71 -7.65
CA THR A 280 -7.64 -7.42 -8.76
C THR A 280 -6.68 -8.49 -8.24
N LEU A 281 -5.78 -8.14 -7.31
CA LEU A 281 -4.90 -9.11 -6.66
C LEU A 281 -5.68 -10.19 -5.90
N ALA A 282 -6.72 -9.79 -5.16
CA ALA A 282 -7.56 -10.74 -4.44
C ALA A 282 -8.23 -11.76 -5.37
N ALA A 283 -8.76 -11.32 -6.51
CA ALA A 283 -9.36 -12.20 -7.49
C ALA A 283 -8.32 -13.15 -8.12
N TYR A 284 -7.14 -12.64 -8.43
CA TYR A 284 -6.03 -13.43 -8.99
C TYR A 284 -5.66 -14.60 -8.08
N PHE A 285 -5.45 -14.34 -6.79
CA PHE A 285 -5.08 -15.39 -5.83
C PHE A 285 -6.23 -16.32 -5.44
N LEU A 286 -7.48 -15.85 -5.47
CA LEU A 286 -8.64 -16.72 -5.23
C LEU A 286 -8.85 -17.73 -6.36
N ALA A 287 -8.55 -17.36 -7.60
CA ALA A 287 -8.69 -18.25 -8.75
C ALA A 287 -7.61 -19.36 -8.80
N ARG A 288 -6.54 -19.27 -7.99
CA ARG A 288 -5.41 -20.21 -7.94
C ARG A 288 -5.38 -21.10 -6.70
N LYS A 289 -6.31 -20.91 -5.77
CA LYS A 289 -6.57 -21.83 -4.63
C LYS A 289 -7.51 -22.94 -5.03
#